data_e7a37c6b60b9177f3615f3c7b4a2158c
#
_entry.id   e7a37c6b60b9177f3615f3c7b4a2158c
#
_cell.length_a   1.000
_cell.length_b   1.000
_cell.length_c   1.000
_cell.angle_alpha   90.00
_cell.angle_beta   90.00
_cell.angle_gamma   90.00
#
_symmetry.space_group_name_H-M   'P 1'
#
loop_
_entity.id
_entity.type
_entity.pdbx_description
1 polymer ?
#
loop_
_entity_poly.entity_id
_entity_poly.type
_entity_poly.pdbx_seq_one_letter_code
_entity_poly.pdbx_strand_id
1 'polypeptide(L)'
;MRFALVLIFLAVAWRIAAAFAPELGNFSPLMALTFCGAVYFRDKRLWLVPFLALSVSDLWLNWHYASTLHYGWSLGGALVRTACFAAGLGLGALVARRKNWMTLLAGALGGSLLFYFATNTQAWFGDAFYPKTFAGWWQAMTIGHPEFPPTLLFFRNTLLSDLFFTGLFALAMELAARRRGEESLLARRVTAS
;
A
#
# COMPACT_ATOMS: atom_id res chain seq x y z
N MET A 1 -7.13 -13.62 14.56
CA MET A 1 -5.75 -13.71 14.10
C MET A 1 -5.60 -14.55 12.82
N ARG A 2 -6.06 -15.80 12.78
CA ARG A 2 -5.93 -16.67 11.58
C ARG A 2 -6.47 -16.04 10.29
N PHE A 3 -7.66 -15.40 10.33
CA PHE A 3 -8.25 -14.73 9.17
C PHE A 3 -7.38 -13.60 8.62
N ALA A 4 -6.79 -12.77 9.48
CA ALA A 4 -5.93 -11.68 9.05
C ALA A 4 -4.63 -12.18 8.39
N LEU A 5 -4.04 -13.26 8.91
CA LEU A 5 -2.87 -13.89 8.29
C LEU A 5 -3.20 -14.48 6.92
N VAL A 6 -4.36 -15.11 6.77
CA VAL A 6 -4.84 -15.62 5.47
C VAL A 6 -5.02 -14.46 4.49
N LEU A 7 -5.60 -13.34 4.90
CA LEU A 7 -5.77 -12.16 4.03
C LEU A 7 -4.42 -11.58 3.60
N ILE A 8 -3.44 -11.48 4.51
CA ILE A 8 -2.09 -11.00 4.17
C ILE A 8 -1.45 -11.96 3.15
N PHE A 9 -1.54 -13.27 3.38
CA PHE A 9 -1.00 -14.26 2.46
C PHE A 9 -1.65 -14.14 1.06
N LEU A 10 -2.99 -14.09 0.99
CA LEU A 10 -3.72 -13.93 -0.28
C LEU A 10 -3.37 -12.62 -0.99
N ALA A 11 -3.20 -11.54 -0.24
CA ALA A 11 -2.83 -10.25 -0.79
C ALA A 11 -1.39 -10.24 -1.35
N VAL A 12 -0.46 -10.92 -0.70
CA VAL A 12 0.92 -11.10 -1.22
C VAL A 12 0.92 -12.03 -2.44
N ALA A 13 0.17 -13.12 -2.40
CA ALA A 13 0.02 -14.03 -3.55
C ALA A 13 -0.58 -13.29 -4.76
N TRP A 14 -1.62 -12.48 -4.53
CA TRP A 14 -2.20 -11.62 -5.56
C TRP A 14 -1.16 -10.65 -6.13
N ARG A 15 -0.38 -9.98 -5.25
CA ARG A 15 0.66 -9.05 -5.67
C ARG A 15 1.69 -9.70 -6.61
N ILE A 16 2.11 -10.91 -6.28
CA ILE A 16 3.03 -11.69 -7.12
C ILE A 16 2.34 -12.06 -8.45
N ALA A 17 1.11 -12.55 -8.41
CA ALA A 17 0.35 -12.93 -9.61
C ALA A 17 0.11 -11.73 -10.53
N ALA A 18 -0.24 -10.57 -9.98
CA ALA A 18 -0.47 -9.34 -10.74
C ALA A 18 0.78 -8.82 -11.46
N ALA A 19 1.98 -9.17 -10.98
CA ALA A 19 3.23 -8.81 -11.65
C ALA A 19 3.41 -9.47 -13.03
N PHE A 20 2.71 -10.58 -13.29
CA PHE A 20 2.71 -11.29 -14.57
C PHE A 20 1.58 -10.84 -15.51
N ALA A 21 0.75 -9.89 -15.11
CA ALA A 21 -0.35 -9.33 -15.88
C ALA A 21 -0.15 -7.82 -16.08
N PRO A 22 0.37 -7.38 -17.25
CA PRO A 22 0.68 -5.96 -17.49
C PRO A 22 -0.51 -5.02 -17.28
N GLU A 23 -1.74 -5.48 -17.57
CA GLU A 23 -2.98 -4.73 -17.41
C GLU A 23 -3.27 -4.40 -15.93
N LEU A 24 -2.75 -5.23 -15.01
CA LEU A 24 -2.88 -5.07 -13.57
C LEU A 24 -1.71 -4.30 -12.95
N GLY A 25 -0.89 -3.66 -13.76
CA GLY A 25 0.25 -2.88 -13.28
C GLY A 25 -0.12 -1.98 -12.09
N ASN A 26 0.55 -2.19 -10.96
CA ASN A 26 0.30 -1.53 -9.66
C ASN A 26 -1.10 -1.77 -9.03
N PHE A 27 -1.94 -2.67 -9.55
CA PHE A 27 -3.12 -3.10 -8.81
C PHE A 27 -2.71 -4.10 -7.71
N SER A 28 -2.19 -3.56 -6.64
CA SER A 28 -1.57 -4.32 -5.54
C SER A 28 -1.86 -3.63 -4.20
N PRO A 29 -2.16 -4.38 -3.14
CA PRO A 29 -2.50 -3.85 -1.82
C PRO A 29 -1.27 -3.29 -1.08
N LEU A 30 -0.57 -2.31 -1.69
CA LEU A 30 0.70 -1.79 -1.19
C LEU A 30 0.55 -1.15 0.18
N MET A 31 -0.29 -0.12 0.28
CA MET A 31 -0.49 0.60 1.53
C MET A 31 -1.55 -0.08 2.40
N ALA A 32 -2.55 -0.72 1.78
CA ALA A 32 -3.67 -1.35 2.50
C ALA A 32 -3.22 -2.38 3.53
N LEU A 33 -2.20 -3.19 3.24
CA LEU A 33 -1.75 -4.26 4.15
C LEU A 33 -1.14 -3.73 5.44
N THR A 34 -0.19 -2.80 5.35
CA THR A 34 0.45 -2.20 6.54
C THR A 34 -0.55 -1.34 7.30
N PHE A 35 -1.33 -0.53 6.58
CA PHE A 35 -2.37 0.30 7.14
C PHE A 35 -3.41 -0.53 7.94
N CYS A 36 -4.04 -1.54 7.31
CA CYS A 36 -5.02 -2.39 7.99
C CYS A 36 -4.40 -3.23 9.10
N GLY A 37 -3.16 -3.69 8.94
CA GLY A 37 -2.44 -4.37 9.99
C GLY A 37 -2.37 -3.53 11.26
N ALA A 38 -2.00 -2.26 11.14
CA ALA A 38 -1.94 -1.34 12.29
C ALA A 38 -3.33 -0.94 12.82
N VAL A 39 -4.37 -0.87 11.95
CA VAL A 39 -5.74 -0.57 12.38
C VAL A 39 -6.36 -1.70 13.20
N TYR A 40 -6.12 -2.96 12.82
CA TYR A 40 -6.86 -4.10 13.37
C TYR A 40 -6.08 -4.97 14.35
N PHE A 41 -4.74 -4.99 14.28
CA PHE A 41 -3.94 -5.76 15.22
C PHE A 41 -3.70 -4.98 16.50
N ARG A 42 -4.19 -5.52 17.63
CA ARG A 42 -3.96 -4.96 18.97
C ARG A 42 -2.51 -5.10 19.42
N ASP A 43 -1.89 -6.24 19.12
CA ASP A 43 -0.47 -6.47 19.43
C ASP A 43 0.40 -5.84 18.34
N LYS A 44 1.18 -4.83 18.72
CA LYS A 44 2.09 -4.10 17.81
C LYS A 44 3.16 -5.00 17.20
N ARG A 45 3.51 -6.12 17.83
CA ARG A 45 4.45 -7.10 17.26
C ARG A 45 3.91 -7.70 15.96
N LEU A 46 2.58 -7.84 15.85
CA LEU A 46 1.94 -8.34 14.65
C LEU A 46 1.97 -7.35 13.48
N TRP A 47 2.31 -6.07 13.71
CA TRP A 47 2.51 -5.09 12.65
C TRP A 47 3.71 -5.43 11.76
N LEU A 48 4.68 -6.14 12.31
CA LEU A 48 5.83 -6.62 11.54
C LEU A 48 5.41 -7.62 10.45
N VAL A 49 4.32 -8.35 10.63
CA VAL A 49 3.87 -9.36 9.65
C VAL A 49 3.54 -8.75 8.29
N PRO A 50 2.58 -7.79 8.16
CA PRO A 50 2.31 -7.16 6.88
C PRO A 50 3.49 -6.32 6.38
N PHE A 51 4.25 -5.67 7.26
CA PHE A 51 5.42 -4.90 6.90
C PHE A 51 6.51 -5.78 6.25
N LEU A 52 6.88 -6.88 6.89
CA LEU A 52 7.87 -7.81 6.35
C LEU A 52 7.37 -8.51 5.09
N ALA A 53 6.09 -8.90 5.05
CA ALA A 53 5.49 -9.52 3.87
C ALA A 53 5.58 -8.60 2.64
N LEU A 54 5.29 -7.31 2.80
CA LEU A 54 5.45 -6.31 1.74
C LEU A 54 6.92 -6.07 1.39
N SER A 55 7.78 -5.87 2.37
CA SER A 55 9.20 -5.58 2.13
C SER A 55 9.90 -6.73 1.41
N VAL A 56 9.66 -7.97 1.83
CA VAL A 56 10.24 -9.16 1.18
C VAL A 56 9.68 -9.34 -0.23
N SER A 57 8.36 -9.23 -0.42
CA SER A 57 7.76 -9.33 -1.75
C SER A 57 8.21 -8.19 -2.68
N ASP A 58 8.47 -6.99 -2.15
CA ASP A 58 8.97 -5.86 -2.92
C ASP A 58 10.41 -6.10 -3.40
N LEU A 59 11.27 -6.62 -2.54
CA LEU A 59 12.64 -7.00 -2.92
C LEU A 59 12.64 -8.06 -4.02
N TRP A 60 11.79 -9.09 -3.87
CA TRP A 60 11.67 -10.15 -4.87
C TRP A 60 11.15 -9.61 -6.21
N LEU A 61 10.11 -8.78 -6.21
CA LEU A 61 9.55 -8.18 -7.43
C LEU A 61 10.56 -7.27 -8.13
N ASN A 62 11.29 -6.45 -7.37
CA ASN A 62 12.34 -5.60 -7.95
C ASN A 62 13.48 -6.42 -8.58
N TRP A 63 13.90 -7.52 -7.93
CA TRP A 63 14.83 -8.44 -8.51
C TRP A 63 14.29 -9.09 -9.81
N HIS A 64 13.03 -9.53 -9.79
CA HIS A 64 12.35 -10.10 -10.96
C HIS A 64 12.30 -9.10 -12.12
N TYR A 65 11.86 -7.86 -11.87
CA TYR A 65 11.82 -6.83 -12.90
C TYR A 65 13.20 -6.43 -13.42
N ALA A 66 14.21 -6.38 -12.56
CA ALA A 66 15.58 -6.12 -12.98
C ALA A 66 16.12 -7.23 -13.89
N SER A 67 15.81 -8.49 -13.60
CA SER A 67 16.29 -9.65 -14.37
C SER A 67 15.54 -9.89 -15.68
N THR A 68 14.22 -9.55 -15.74
CA THR A 68 13.37 -9.86 -16.89
C THR A 68 13.10 -8.66 -17.80
N LEU A 69 12.98 -7.47 -17.24
CA LEU A 69 12.65 -6.24 -17.97
C LEU A 69 13.82 -5.26 -18.06
N HIS A 70 15.01 -5.66 -17.56
CA HIS A 70 16.19 -4.80 -17.47
C HIS A 70 15.95 -3.47 -16.73
N TYR A 71 14.91 -3.43 -15.89
CA TYR A 71 14.59 -2.28 -15.08
C TYR A 71 15.64 -2.08 -13.99
N GLY A 72 16.28 -0.90 -13.98
CA GLY A 72 17.35 -0.62 -13.03
C GLY A 72 16.91 -0.71 -11.57
N TRP A 73 17.47 -1.66 -10.81
CA TRP A 73 17.28 -1.70 -9.38
C TRP A 73 17.91 -0.49 -8.71
N SER A 74 17.18 0.16 -7.82
CA SER A 74 17.65 1.34 -7.09
C SER A 74 17.48 1.13 -5.59
N LEU A 75 18.58 1.21 -4.84
CA LEU A 75 18.55 1.19 -3.38
C LEU A 75 17.70 2.34 -2.83
N GLY A 76 17.82 3.54 -3.41
CA GLY A 76 16.99 4.70 -3.04
C GLY A 76 15.51 4.43 -3.20
N GLY A 77 15.10 3.82 -4.32
CA GLY A 77 13.72 3.40 -4.55
C GLY A 77 13.23 2.37 -3.53
N ALA A 78 14.04 1.35 -3.22
CA ALA A 78 13.70 0.35 -2.21
C ALA A 78 13.52 0.99 -0.82
N LEU A 79 14.41 1.90 -0.43
CA LEU A 79 14.32 2.61 0.85
C LEU A 79 13.07 3.48 0.95
N VAL A 80 12.74 4.23 -0.12
CA VAL A 80 11.54 5.08 -0.15
C VAL A 80 10.28 4.23 -0.05
N ARG A 81 10.17 3.11 -0.79
CA ARG A 81 9.02 2.20 -0.68
C ARG A 81 8.88 1.61 0.73
N THR A 82 10.00 1.16 1.31
CA THR A 82 10.01 0.64 2.70
C THR A 82 9.58 1.71 3.70
N ALA A 83 10.05 2.95 3.54
CA ALA A 83 9.62 4.09 4.36
C ALA A 83 8.11 4.37 4.22
N CYS A 84 7.57 4.26 3.00
CA CYS A 84 6.12 4.37 2.77
C CYS A 84 5.34 3.26 3.50
N PHE A 85 5.83 2.01 3.49
CA PHE A 85 5.19 0.92 4.24
C PHE A 85 5.19 1.18 5.74
N ALA A 86 6.30 1.71 6.29
CA ALA A 86 6.37 2.13 7.68
C ALA A 86 5.41 3.29 7.99
N ALA A 87 5.30 4.26 7.08
CA ALA A 87 4.32 5.35 7.20
C ALA A 87 2.88 4.84 7.15
N GLY A 88 2.59 3.79 6.36
CA GLY A 88 1.31 3.09 6.36
C GLY A 88 0.94 2.53 7.73
N LEU A 89 1.90 1.94 8.46
CA LEU A 89 1.70 1.53 9.85
C LEU A 89 1.35 2.74 10.74
N GLY A 90 2.05 3.86 10.58
CA GLY A 90 1.79 5.10 11.34
C GLY A 90 0.38 5.64 11.09
N LEU A 91 -0.04 5.72 9.82
CA LEU A 91 -1.41 6.12 9.44
C LEU A 91 -2.46 5.17 10.04
N GLY A 92 -2.22 3.86 9.97
CA GLY A 92 -3.10 2.86 10.57
C GLY A 92 -3.22 3.02 12.08
N ALA A 93 -2.11 3.30 12.77
CA ALA A 93 -2.11 3.57 14.21
C ALA A 93 -2.91 4.82 14.59
N LEU A 94 -2.87 5.87 13.75
CA LEU A 94 -3.68 7.08 13.94
C LEU A 94 -5.17 6.77 13.77
N VAL A 95 -5.53 6.06 12.69
CA VAL A 95 -6.93 5.67 12.41
C VAL A 95 -7.47 4.71 13.47
N ALA A 96 -6.64 3.82 14.02
CA ALA A 96 -7.04 2.89 15.07
C ALA A 96 -7.61 3.58 16.32
N ARG A 97 -7.22 4.86 16.58
CA ARG A 97 -7.71 5.66 17.71
C ARG A 97 -9.18 6.07 17.55
N ARG A 98 -9.64 6.30 16.31
CA ARG A 98 -11.02 6.71 15.99
C ARG A 98 -11.49 5.97 14.74
N LYS A 99 -11.60 4.66 14.85
CA LYS A 99 -11.88 3.76 13.76
C LYS A 99 -13.35 3.84 13.33
N ASN A 100 -13.59 4.26 12.11
CA ASN A 100 -14.86 4.24 11.40
C ASN A 100 -14.63 4.18 9.89
N TRP A 101 -15.70 4.03 9.10
CA TRP A 101 -15.57 3.94 7.63
C TRP A 101 -14.91 5.17 7.01
N MET A 102 -15.23 6.37 7.48
CA MET A 102 -14.65 7.61 6.95
C MET A 102 -13.14 7.69 7.22
N THR A 103 -12.70 7.37 8.45
CA THR A 103 -11.28 7.37 8.79
C THR A 103 -10.50 6.27 8.08
N LEU A 104 -11.13 5.11 7.81
CA LEU A 104 -10.53 4.05 6.99
C LEU A 104 -10.33 4.51 5.55
N LEU A 105 -11.37 5.08 4.92
CA LEU A 105 -11.27 5.58 3.54
C LEU A 105 -10.26 6.72 3.42
N ALA A 106 -10.30 7.68 4.36
CA ALA A 106 -9.35 8.80 4.38
C ALA A 106 -7.92 8.31 4.60
N GLY A 107 -7.71 7.31 5.47
CA GLY A 107 -6.40 6.71 5.71
C GLY A 107 -5.87 5.94 4.49
N ALA A 108 -6.71 5.16 3.82
CA ALA A 108 -6.35 4.46 2.59
C ALA A 108 -5.98 5.46 1.47
N LEU A 109 -6.82 6.48 1.26
CA LEU A 109 -6.52 7.56 0.30
C LEU A 109 -5.21 8.28 0.63
N GLY A 110 -5.02 8.67 1.90
CA GLY A 110 -3.80 9.33 2.36
C GLY A 110 -2.56 8.47 2.16
N GLY A 111 -2.66 7.16 2.41
CA GLY A 111 -1.60 6.19 2.16
C GLY A 111 -1.23 6.09 0.68
N SER A 112 -2.23 5.93 -0.20
CA SER A 112 -2.03 5.87 -1.65
C SER A 112 -1.40 7.16 -2.21
N LEU A 113 -1.85 8.34 -1.74
CA LEU A 113 -1.27 9.63 -2.12
C LEU A 113 0.19 9.74 -1.64
N LEU A 114 0.46 9.39 -0.38
CA LEU A 114 1.81 9.40 0.16
C LEU A 114 2.74 8.53 -0.68
N PHE A 115 2.32 7.30 -0.98
CA PHE A 115 3.11 6.37 -1.80
C PHE A 115 3.37 6.95 -3.18
N TYR A 116 2.33 7.45 -3.84
CA TYR A 116 2.41 8.06 -5.16
C TYR A 116 3.40 9.24 -5.21
N PHE A 117 3.26 10.20 -4.30
CA PHE A 117 4.15 11.36 -4.28
C PHE A 117 5.58 10.99 -3.94
N ALA A 118 5.79 10.14 -2.95
CA ALA A 118 7.12 9.74 -2.51
C ALA A 118 7.89 8.97 -3.60
N THR A 119 7.25 7.96 -4.19
CA THR A 119 7.92 7.09 -5.18
C THR A 119 8.19 7.80 -6.49
N ASN A 120 7.26 8.64 -6.98
CA ASN A 120 7.48 9.38 -8.22
C ASN A 120 8.44 10.56 -8.04
N THR A 121 8.47 11.20 -6.88
CA THR A 121 9.52 12.18 -6.55
C THR A 121 10.89 11.50 -6.52
N GLN A 122 10.99 10.32 -5.94
CA GLN A 122 12.23 9.54 -5.94
C GLN A 122 12.64 9.15 -7.37
N ALA A 123 11.70 8.72 -8.20
CA ALA A 123 11.97 8.42 -9.62
C ALA A 123 12.48 9.66 -10.35
N TRP A 124 11.86 10.83 -10.16
CA TRP A 124 12.33 12.09 -10.72
C TRP A 124 13.75 12.42 -10.29
N PHE A 125 14.12 12.21 -9.02
CA PHE A 125 15.48 12.44 -8.54
C PHE A 125 16.50 11.43 -9.11
N GLY A 126 16.13 10.16 -9.19
CA GLY A 126 17.02 9.06 -9.52
C GLY A 126 17.23 8.82 -11.02
N ASP A 127 16.29 9.22 -11.86
CA ASP A 127 16.32 9.00 -13.29
C ASP A 127 16.83 10.24 -14.04
N ALA A 128 17.88 10.06 -14.85
CA ALA A 128 18.49 11.12 -15.65
C ALA A 128 17.57 11.62 -16.79
N PHE A 129 16.58 10.83 -17.18
CA PHE A 129 15.58 11.21 -18.18
C PHE A 129 14.83 12.48 -17.78
N TYR A 130 14.50 12.64 -16.50
CA TYR A 130 13.73 13.80 -16.04
C TYR A 130 14.61 15.04 -15.82
N PRO A 131 14.32 16.18 -16.46
CA PRO A 131 14.93 17.44 -16.09
C PRO A 131 14.72 17.76 -14.60
N LYS A 132 15.74 18.26 -13.91
CA LYS A 132 15.66 18.57 -12.47
C LYS A 132 15.01 19.93 -12.25
N THR A 133 13.82 20.12 -12.83
CA THR A 133 12.96 21.30 -12.77
C THR A 133 11.57 20.92 -12.30
N PHE A 134 10.74 21.90 -11.95
CA PHE A 134 9.34 21.66 -11.62
C PHE A 134 8.58 20.98 -12.77
N ALA A 135 8.84 21.37 -14.03
CA ALA A 135 8.21 20.73 -15.18
C ALA A 135 8.58 19.25 -15.30
N GLY A 136 9.85 18.88 -15.06
CA GLY A 136 10.30 17.50 -15.05
C GLY A 136 9.70 16.70 -13.89
N TRP A 137 9.57 17.30 -12.71
CA TRP A 137 8.86 16.69 -11.58
C TRP A 137 7.38 16.46 -11.90
N TRP A 138 6.71 17.47 -12.49
CA TRP A 138 5.32 17.35 -12.93
C TRP A 138 5.14 16.25 -13.98
N GLN A 139 6.09 16.14 -14.93
CA GLN A 139 6.11 15.04 -15.89
C GLN A 139 6.18 13.69 -15.19
N ALA A 140 7.08 13.50 -14.22
CA ALA A 140 7.19 12.26 -13.46
C ALA A 140 5.90 11.94 -12.70
N MET A 141 5.18 12.95 -12.21
CA MET A 141 3.89 12.79 -11.55
C MET A 141 2.75 12.41 -12.50
N THR A 142 2.79 12.81 -13.75
CA THR A 142 1.63 12.70 -14.66
C THR A 142 1.86 11.69 -15.78
N ILE A 143 2.66 12.07 -16.77
CA ILE A 143 2.91 11.30 -17.98
C ILE A 143 3.90 10.17 -17.70
N GLY A 144 4.92 10.44 -16.89
CA GLY A 144 5.97 9.49 -16.57
C GLY A 144 7.04 9.36 -17.67
N HIS A 145 7.73 8.23 -17.68
CA HIS A 145 8.73 7.86 -18.67
C HIS A 145 8.03 7.27 -19.91
N PRO A 146 8.44 7.62 -21.15
CA PRO A 146 7.76 7.20 -22.38
C PRO A 146 7.79 5.69 -22.64
N GLU A 147 8.71 4.97 -22.02
CA GLU A 147 8.77 3.49 -22.11
C GLU A 147 7.67 2.79 -21.30
N PHE A 148 6.96 3.50 -20.44
CA PHE A 148 5.93 2.96 -19.57
C PHE A 148 4.58 3.65 -19.79
N PRO A 149 3.48 3.03 -19.38
CA PRO A 149 2.18 3.69 -19.32
C PRO A 149 2.23 4.95 -18.43
N PRO A 150 1.36 5.94 -18.67
CA PRO A 150 1.33 7.16 -17.86
C PRO A 150 1.25 6.90 -16.36
N THR A 151 2.04 7.65 -15.57
CA THR A 151 2.10 7.51 -14.10
C THR A 151 0.72 7.61 -13.44
N LEU A 152 -0.18 8.44 -13.98
CA LEU A 152 -1.55 8.57 -13.49
C LEU A 152 -2.37 7.27 -13.61
N LEU A 153 -2.09 6.41 -14.59
CA LEU A 153 -2.75 5.09 -14.69
C LEU A 153 -2.28 4.17 -13.57
N PHE A 154 -1.00 4.17 -13.27
CA PHE A 154 -0.46 3.42 -12.13
C PHE A 154 -1.04 3.93 -10.80
N PHE A 155 -1.16 5.25 -10.63
CA PHE A 155 -1.81 5.83 -9.45
C PHE A 155 -3.26 5.41 -9.31
N ARG A 156 -4.03 5.49 -10.39
CA ARG A 156 -5.43 5.00 -10.40
C ARG A 156 -5.52 3.56 -9.91
N ASN A 157 -4.66 2.68 -10.44
CA ASN A 157 -4.67 1.26 -10.08
C ASN A 157 -4.27 1.06 -8.61
N THR A 158 -3.24 1.76 -8.12
CA THR A 158 -2.83 1.73 -6.71
C THR A 158 -3.96 2.19 -5.79
N LEU A 159 -4.59 3.33 -6.11
CA LEU A 159 -5.68 3.88 -5.32
C LEU A 159 -6.89 2.94 -5.26
N LEU A 160 -7.32 2.43 -6.41
CA LEU A 160 -8.44 1.48 -6.48
C LEU A 160 -8.14 0.19 -5.71
N SER A 161 -6.92 -0.31 -5.84
CA SER A 161 -6.44 -1.48 -5.11
C SER A 161 -6.44 -1.25 -3.60
N ASP A 162 -5.84 -0.16 -3.13
CA ASP A 162 -5.76 0.13 -1.70
C ASP A 162 -7.15 0.33 -1.08
N LEU A 163 -8.07 1.00 -1.78
CA LEU A 163 -9.46 1.14 -1.34
C LEU A 163 -10.17 -0.22 -1.31
N PHE A 164 -10.04 -1.03 -2.36
CA PHE A 164 -10.64 -2.35 -2.46
C PHE A 164 -10.14 -3.28 -1.34
N PHE A 165 -8.81 -3.42 -1.18
CA PHE A 165 -8.24 -4.30 -0.17
C PHE A 165 -8.46 -3.78 1.26
N THR A 166 -8.49 -2.47 1.49
CA THR A 166 -8.90 -1.90 2.78
C THR A 166 -10.34 -2.26 3.11
N GLY A 167 -11.27 -2.13 2.16
CA GLY A 167 -12.67 -2.51 2.32
C GLY A 167 -12.83 -4.01 2.58
N LEU A 168 -12.13 -4.84 1.79
CA LEU A 168 -12.15 -6.30 1.95
C LEU A 168 -11.61 -6.73 3.32
N PHE A 169 -10.48 -6.15 3.76
CA PHE A 169 -9.88 -6.43 5.05
C PHE A 169 -10.81 -6.00 6.20
N ALA A 170 -11.39 -4.80 6.10
CA ALA A 170 -12.36 -4.29 7.08
C ALA A 170 -13.58 -5.21 7.17
N LEU A 171 -14.18 -5.58 6.04
CA LEU A 171 -15.33 -6.48 6.00
C LEU A 171 -15.02 -7.84 6.63
N ALA A 172 -13.88 -8.43 6.29
CA ALA A 172 -13.46 -9.72 6.85
C ALA A 172 -13.25 -9.65 8.37
N MET A 173 -12.67 -8.55 8.87
CA MET A 173 -12.47 -8.35 10.32
C MET A 173 -13.79 -8.12 11.04
N GLU A 174 -14.74 -7.38 10.45
CA GLU A 174 -16.09 -7.19 10.97
C GLU A 174 -16.87 -8.51 11.03
N LEU A 175 -16.84 -9.29 9.96
CA LEU A 175 -17.48 -10.61 9.91
C LEU A 175 -16.87 -11.57 10.97
N ALA A 176 -15.55 -11.54 11.13
CA ALA A 176 -14.88 -12.33 12.14
C ALA A 176 -15.25 -11.90 13.57
N ALA A 177 -15.41 -10.60 13.82
CA ALA A 177 -15.87 -10.07 15.11
C ALA A 177 -17.32 -10.51 15.41
N ARG A 178 -18.23 -10.34 14.45
CA ARG A 178 -19.64 -10.79 14.59
C ARG A 178 -19.76 -12.27 14.86
N ARG A 179 -18.97 -13.14 14.20
CA ARG A 179 -18.95 -14.60 14.46
C ARG A 179 -18.48 -14.95 15.87
N ARG A 180 -17.75 -14.05 16.54
CA ARG A 180 -17.33 -14.22 17.95
C ARG A 180 -18.30 -13.57 18.94
N GLY A 181 -19.43 -13.04 18.49
CA GLY A 181 -20.36 -12.29 19.33
C GLY A 181 -19.82 -10.93 19.81
N GLU A 182 -18.78 -10.42 19.18
CA GLU A 182 -18.20 -9.12 19.50
C GLU A 182 -19.00 -8.00 18.80
N GLU A 183 -19.05 -6.82 19.42
CA GLU A 183 -19.61 -5.63 18.78
C GLU A 183 -18.79 -5.24 17.55
N SER A 184 -19.45 -4.55 16.59
CA SER A 184 -18.80 -4.03 15.39
C SER A 184 -17.56 -3.22 15.76
N LEU A 185 -16.42 -3.57 15.15
CA LEU A 185 -15.15 -2.89 15.38
C LEU A 185 -15.15 -1.45 14.84
N LEU A 186 -16.06 -1.16 13.88
CA LEU A 186 -16.22 0.16 13.25
C LEU A 186 -17.31 1.01 13.90
N ALA A 187 -18.21 0.42 14.66
CA ALA A 187 -19.31 1.12 15.34
C ALA A 187 -18.96 1.60 16.75
N ARG A 188 -17.78 1.26 17.28
CA ARG A 188 -17.35 1.75 18.60
C ARG A 188 -17.25 3.28 18.58
N ARG A 189 -18.36 3.94 18.95
CA ARG A 189 -18.30 5.34 19.37
C ARG A 189 -17.37 5.41 20.58
N VAL A 190 -16.39 6.29 20.51
CA VAL A 190 -15.64 6.69 21.70
C VAL A 190 -16.67 7.32 22.63
N THR A 191 -17.14 6.58 23.63
CA THR A 191 -17.80 7.19 24.78
C THR A 191 -16.75 8.07 25.41
N ALA A 192 -16.88 9.39 25.21
CA ALA A 192 -16.08 10.38 25.90
C ALA A 192 -16.38 10.22 27.38
N SER A 193 -15.39 9.76 28.14
CA SER A 193 -15.32 9.91 29.59
C SER A 193 -14.52 11.16 29.92
#